data_4e4e9ea943504a30bcfda90c54ccc318
#
_entry.id   4e4e9ea943504a30bcfda90c54ccc318
#
_cell.length_a   1.000
_cell.length_b   1.000
_cell.length_c   1.000
_cell.angle_alpha   90.00
_cell.angle_beta   90.00
_cell.angle_gamma   90.00
#
_symmetry.space_group_name_H-M   'P 1'
#
loop_
_entity.id
_entity.type
_entity.pdbx_description
1 polymer ?
#
loop_
_entity_poly.entity_id
_entity_poly.type
_entity_poly.pdbx_seq_one_letter_code
_entity_poly.pdbx_strand_id
1 'polypeptide(L)'
;MSRINTTRNLSSGPQVVGAVHSPGALRRALRIQPGDVDFLEIRVDAFALDPAPLLRALPRLRVPLIITVRHPAEGGLHRLGEPRRRALFAQFLPFAALLDIELRSCAVLASTIADARSHGVRLILSEHHFKTMPTTARLRQTIRRAHAAGADICKLAALADTPTALARLLALFSRRPPLPLSVMGMGRYGKISRLLLAQAGSVLNYGYLDQPNASGQWEAVLLQKRLAELTGPAA
;
A
#
# COMPACT_ATOMS: atom_id res chain seq x y z
N MET A 1 -13.41 8.29 -20.93
CA MET A 1 -12.94 8.66 -19.59
C MET A 1 -11.43 8.70 -19.62
N SER A 2 -10.84 9.88 -19.44
CA SER A 2 -9.38 10.04 -19.46
C SER A 2 -8.79 9.33 -18.25
N ARG A 3 -7.98 8.27 -18.48
CA ARG A 3 -7.15 7.66 -17.43
C ARG A 3 -6.19 8.74 -16.94
N ILE A 4 -6.20 9.03 -15.65
CA ILE A 4 -5.15 9.87 -15.03
C ILE A 4 -3.84 9.18 -15.36
N ASN A 5 -3.01 9.85 -16.15
CA ASN A 5 -1.79 9.29 -16.75
C ASN A 5 -0.82 8.86 -15.64
N THR A 6 -0.66 7.55 -15.44
CA THR A 6 -0.05 6.91 -14.26
C THR A 6 1.44 6.60 -14.42
N THR A 7 2.13 7.29 -15.29
CA THR A 7 3.60 7.19 -15.44
C THR A 7 4.37 8.03 -14.41
N ARG A 8 3.89 8.16 -13.17
CA ARG A 8 4.78 8.63 -12.10
C ARG A 8 5.86 7.56 -11.89
N ASN A 9 7.07 7.94 -12.20
CA ASN A 9 8.23 7.08 -12.05
C ASN A 9 8.42 6.79 -10.55
N LEU A 10 8.26 5.52 -10.12
CA LEU A 10 8.47 5.09 -8.73
C LEU A 10 9.91 5.34 -8.23
N SER A 11 10.79 5.80 -9.12
CA SER A 11 12.19 6.14 -8.84
C SER A 11 12.42 7.59 -8.36
N SER A 12 11.39 8.42 -8.27
CA SER A 12 11.53 9.86 -7.95
C SER A 12 11.51 10.19 -6.45
N GLY A 13 11.78 9.23 -5.56
CA GLY A 13 11.78 9.43 -4.11
C GLY A 13 10.62 8.72 -3.39
N PRO A 14 10.52 8.87 -2.05
CA PRO A 14 9.46 8.25 -1.26
C PRO A 14 8.11 8.89 -1.58
N GLN A 15 7.11 8.07 -1.94
CA GLN A 15 5.75 8.51 -2.24
C GLN A 15 4.82 8.20 -1.07
N VAL A 16 3.85 9.07 -0.81
CA VAL A 16 2.88 8.92 0.28
C VAL A 16 1.54 8.42 -0.25
N VAL A 17 0.99 7.45 0.49
CA VAL A 17 -0.30 6.83 0.21
C VAL A 17 -1.28 7.14 1.33
N GLY A 18 -2.41 7.78 1.00
CA GLY A 18 -3.53 7.99 1.93
C GLY A 18 -4.49 6.80 1.90
N ALA A 19 -4.72 6.14 3.05
CA ALA A 19 -5.60 4.97 3.14
C ALA A 19 -7.08 5.37 3.27
N VAL A 20 -7.94 4.88 2.38
CA VAL A 20 -9.39 5.05 2.38
C VAL A 20 -10.05 3.73 2.80
N HIS A 21 -10.39 3.62 4.09
CA HIS A 21 -10.92 2.39 4.70
C HIS A 21 -12.20 2.62 5.48
N SER A 22 -12.81 3.81 5.36
CA SER A 22 -14.05 4.17 6.04
C SER A 22 -14.82 5.24 5.22
N PRO A 23 -16.11 5.45 5.47
CA PRO A 23 -16.86 6.57 4.91
C PRO A 23 -16.26 7.94 5.29
N GLY A 24 -15.67 8.08 6.48
CA GLY A 24 -14.96 9.27 6.91
C GLY A 24 -13.72 9.53 6.05
N ALA A 25 -12.88 8.51 5.87
CA ALA A 25 -11.70 8.58 5.00
C ALA A 25 -12.10 8.90 3.54
N LEU A 26 -13.21 8.34 3.04
CA LEU A 26 -13.70 8.66 1.70
C LEU A 26 -14.11 10.14 1.56
N ARG A 27 -14.81 10.70 2.55
CA ARG A 27 -15.14 12.14 2.55
C ARG A 27 -13.88 13.01 2.56
N ARG A 28 -12.84 12.62 3.30
CA ARG A 28 -11.54 13.34 3.29
C ARG A 28 -10.82 13.16 1.95
N ALA A 29 -10.81 11.96 1.38
CA ALA A 29 -10.21 11.67 0.07
C ALA A 29 -10.77 12.56 -1.05
N LEU A 30 -12.05 12.88 -1.03
CA LEU A 30 -12.69 13.78 -1.99
C LEU A 30 -12.19 15.26 -1.91
N ARG A 31 -11.48 15.62 -0.83
CA ARG A 31 -10.88 16.95 -0.63
C ARG A 31 -9.39 16.97 -0.91
N ILE A 32 -8.76 15.81 -1.06
CA ILE A 32 -7.32 15.67 -1.36
C ILE A 32 -7.02 16.31 -2.72
N GLN A 33 -5.98 17.13 -2.75
CA GLN A 33 -5.46 17.75 -3.97
C GLN A 33 -4.15 17.04 -4.39
N PRO A 34 -3.77 17.13 -5.67
CA PRO A 34 -2.43 16.75 -6.12
C PRO A 34 -1.36 17.49 -5.30
N GLY A 35 -0.43 16.73 -4.71
CA GLY A 35 0.60 17.25 -3.80
C GLY A 35 0.33 17.01 -2.31
N ASP A 36 -0.94 16.84 -1.89
CA ASP A 36 -1.26 16.45 -0.51
C ASP A 36 -0.79 15.02 -0.20
N VAL A 37 -0.98 14.10 -1.17
CA VAL A 37 -0.47 12.74 -1.20
C VAL A 37 -0.22 12.32 -2.64
N ASP A 38 0.54 11.25 -2.88
CA ASP A 38 0.87 10.75 -4.22
C ASP A 38 -0.13 9.71 -4.73
N PHE A 39 -0.73 8.93 -3.82
CA PHE A 39 -1.73 7.91 -4.11
C PHE A 39 -2.82 7.87 -3.04
N LEU A 40 -3.98 7.30 -3.42
CA LEU A 40 -4.99 6.85 -2.46
C LEU A 40 -5.11 5.32 -2.55
N GLU A 41 -4.93 4.62 -1.42
CA GLU A 41 -5.26 3.20 -1.32
C GLU A 41 -6.75 3.06 -1.01
N ILE A 42 -7.50 2.47 -1.92
CA ILE A 42 -8.92 2.19 -1.75
C ILE A 42 -9.08 0.79 -1.17
N ARG A 43 -9.42 0.70 0.11
CA ARG A 43 -9.70 -0.53 0.84
C ARG A 43 -11.12 -1.00 0.53
N VAL A 44 -11.30 -1.58 -0.68
CA VAL A 44 -12.61 -2.02 -1.18
C VAL A 44 -13.29 -3.01 -0.23
N ASP A 45 -12.50 -3.85 0.47
CA ASP A 45 -13.01 -4.75 1.51
C ASP A 45 -13.80 -4.01 2.61
N ALA A 46 -13.44 -2.78 2.95
CA ALA A 46 -14.16 -1.97 3.93
C ALA A 46 -15.55 -1.51 3.46
N PHE A 47 -15.79 -1.52 2.16
CA PHE A 47 -17.04 -1.12 1.53
C PHE A 47 -17.77 -2.30 0.87
N ALA A 48 -17.38 -3.53 1.17
CA ALA A 48 -17.87 -4.73 0.47
C ALA A 48 -19.36 -5.03 0.65
N LEU A 49 -19.98 -4.51 1.72
CA LEU A 49 -21.43 -4.65 1.99
C LEU A 49 -22.26 -3.69 1.13
N ASP A 50 -21.77 -2.47 0.90
CA ASP A 50 -22.37 -1.50 -0.02
C ASP A 50 -21.26 -0.74 -0.78
N PRO A 51 -20.81 -1.21 -1.93
CA PRO A 51 -19.77 -0.57 -2.72
C PRO A 51 -20.28 0.65 -3.55
N ALA A 52 -21.58 0.87 -3.63
CA ALA A 52 -22.15 1.89 -4.51
C ALA A 52 -21.72 3.34 -4.17
N PRO A 53 -21.65 3.77 -2.89
CA PRO A 53 -21.14 5.10 -2.56
C PRO A 53 -19.67 5.27 -2.96
N LEU A 54 -18.85 4.22 -2.81
CA LEU A 54 -17.46 4.24 -3.22
C LEU A 54 -17.35 4.39 -4.74
N LEU A 55 -18.06 3.57 -5.52
CA LEU A 55 -18.05 3.64 -6.99
C LEU A 55 -18.44 5.02 -7.52
N ARG A 56 -19.44 5.66 -6.92
CA ARG A 56 -19.85 7.04 -7.28
C ARG A 56 -18.77 8.08 -6.96
N ALA A 57 -17.93 7.81 -5.97
CA ALA A 57 -16.89 8.75 -5.53
C ALA A 57 -15.59 8.64 -6.35
N LEU A 58 -15.22 7.43 -6.82
CA LEU A 58 -13.93 7.20 -7.49
C LEU A 58 -13.62 8.16 -8.65
N PRO A 59 -14.56 8.48 -9.58
CA PRO A 59 -14.29 9.40 -10.69
C PRO A 59 -13.97 10.84 -10.25
N ARG A 60 -14.25 11.19 -9.00
CA ARG A 60 -14.02 12.52 -8.41
C ARG A 60 -12.69 12.63 -7.65
N LEU A 61 -12.01 11.52 -7.43
CA LEU A 61 -10.70 11.49 -6.79
C LEU A 61 -9.64 12.01 -7.77
N ARG A 62 -8.68 12.80 -7.26
CA ARG A 62 -7.77 13.61 -8.07
C ARG A 62 -6.34 13.08 -8.13
N VAL A 63 -6.06 11.98 -7.45
CA VAL A 63 -4.75 11.32 -7.43
C VAL A 63 -4.91 9.85 -7.83
N PRO A 64 -3.84 9.20 -8.33
CA PRO A 64 -3.86 7.80 -8.74
C PRO A 64 -4.29 6.85 -7.61
N LEU A 65 -4.96 5.74 -7.96
CA LEU A 65 -5.56 4.82 -7.01
C LEU A 65 -4.81 3.49 -6.94
N ILE A 66 -4.60 3.01 -5.72
CA ILE A 66 -4.22 1.64 -5.41
C ILE A 66 -5.50 0.91 -4.99
N ILE A 67 -5.90 -0.12 -5.73
CA ILE A 67 -7.08 -0.92 -5.40
C ILE A 67 -6.65 -2.13 -4.57
N THR A 68 -7.26 -2.26 -3.39
CA THR A 68 -6.98 -3.33 -2.43
C THR A 68 -8.29 -3.97 -1.97
N VAL A 69 -8.42 -5.30 -2.13
CA VAL A 69 -9.45 -6.12 -1.48
C VAL A 69 -8.75 -7.03 -0.49
N ARG A 70 -8.47 -6.53 0.70
CA ARG A 70 -7.58 -7.17 1.68
C ARG A 70 -8.13 -8.52 2.15
N HIS A 71 -7.25 -9.54 2.19
CA HIS A 71 -7.57 -10.87 2.69
C HIS A 71 -7.87 -10.81 4.21
N PRO A 72 -8.90 -11.51 4.72
CA PRO A 72 -9.26 -11.47 6.14
C PRO A 72 -8.11 -11.84 7.09
N ALA A 73 -7.27 -12.81 6.72
CA ALA A 73 -6.12 -13.22 7.53
C ALA A 73 -4.98 -12.18 7.59
N GLU A 74 -5.05 -11.12 6.77
CA GLU A 74 -4.07 -10.02 6.73
C GLU A 74 -4.73 -8.66 7.00
N GLY A 75 -5.74 -8.61 7.85
CA GLY A 75 -6.40 -7.38 8.30
C GLY A 75 -7.49 -6.87 7.36
N GLY A 76 -8.07 -7.76 6.54
CA GLY A 76 -9.27 -7.46 5.77
C GLY A 76 -10.48 -7.27 6.67
N LEU A 77 -11.28 -6.26 6.37
CA LEU A 77 -12.59 -6.06 6.97
C LEU A 77 -13.59 -6.99 6.28
N HIS A 78 -14.53 -7.53 7.04
CA HIS A 78 -15.43 -8.59 6.61
C HIS A 78 -14.71 -9.90 6.24
N ARG A 79 -15.38 -11.04 6.39
CA ARG A 79 -14.87 -12.37 6.06
C ARG A 79 -15.19 -12.69 4.58
N LEU A 80 -14.57 -11.96 3.67
CA LEU A 80 -14.79 -12.14 2.23
C LEU A 80 -14.14 -13.44 1.75
N GLY A 81 -14.93 -14.31 1.14
CA GLY A 81 -14.42 -15.47 0.40
C GLY A 81 -13.80 -15.07 -0.94
N GLU A 82 -12.98 -15.95 -1.52
CA GLU A 82 -12.25 -15.67 -2.76
C GLU A 82 -13.14 -15.30 -3.97
N PRO A 83 -14.33 -15.93 -4.18
CA PRO A 83 -15.22 -15.50 -5.27
C PRO A 83 -15.67 -14.05 -5.14
N ARG A 84 -15.99 -13.60 -3.92
CA ARG A 84 -16.40 -12.21 -3.66
C ARG A 84 -15.24 -11.24 -3.82
N ARG A 85 -14.04 -11.60 -3.34
CA ARG A 85 -12.83 -10.79 -3.55
C ARG A 85 -12.54 -10.61 -5.03
N ARG A 86 -12.61 -11.68 -5.82
CA ARG A 86 -12.41 -11.66 -7.27
C ARG A 86 -13.41 -10.75 -7.98
N ALA A 87 -14.69 -10.87 -7.64
CA ALA A 87 -15.73 -10.00 -8.19
C ALA A 87 -15.50 -8.51 -7.87
N LEU A 88 -15.07 -8.21 -6.63
CA LEU A 88 -14.73 -6.83 -6.23
C LEU A 88 -13.49 -6.33 -6.97
N PHE A 89 -12.43 -7.13 -7.10
CA PHE A 89 -11.28 -6.71 -7.91
C PHE A 89 -11.69 -6.39 -9.35
N ALA A 90 -12.45 -7.26 -10.00
CA ALA A 90 -12.92 -7.03 -11.38
C ALA A 90 -13.73 -5.73 -11.51
N GLN A 91 -14.62 -5.46 -10.54
CA GLN A 91 -15.44 -4.25 -10.52
C GLN A 91 -14.63 -2.96 -10.38
N PHE A 92 -13.53 -2.99 -9.59
CA PHE A 92 -12.73 -1.81 -9.27
C PHE A 92 -11.46 -1.67 -10.11
N LEU A 93 -11.04 -2.70 -10.83
CA LEU A 93 -9.85 -2.71 -11.68
C LEU A 93 -9.80 -1.56 -12.71
N PRO A 94 -10.93 -1.13 -13.34
CA PRO A 94 -10.89 -0.01 -14.29
C PRO A 94 -10.40 1.33 -13.70
N PHE A 95 -10.42 1.47 -12.38
CA PHE A 95 -9.95 2.68 -11.68
C PHE A 95 -8.52 2.56 -11.16
N ALA A 96 -7.90 1.37 -11.25
CA ALA A 96 -6.62 1.08 -10.64
C ALA A 96 -5.44 1.65 -11.45
N ALA A 97 -4.52 2.33 -10.74
CA ALA A 97 -3.15 2.56 -11.20
C ALA A 97 -2.23 1.43 -10.71
N LEU A 98 -2.48 0.95 -9.50
CA LEU A 98 -1.83 -0.22 -8.92
C LEU A 98 -2.89 -1.12 -8.27
N LEU A 99 -2.59 -2.41 -8.21
CA LEU A 99 -3.39 -3.42 -7.53
C LEU A 99 -2.58 -4.02 -6.39
N ASP A 100 -3.11 -4.03 -5.16
CA ASP A 100 -2.46 -4.68 -4.01
C ASP A 100 -3.13 -6.03 -3.73
N ILE A 101 -2.36 -7.11 -3.89
CA ILE A 101 -2.77 -8.49 -3.61
C ILE A 101 -1.76 -9.08 -2.62
N GLU A 102 -2.24 -9.85 -1.64
CA GLU A 102 -1.36 -10.57 -0.72
C GLU A 102 -0.61 -11.68 -1.47
N LEU A 103 0.66 -11.86 -1.18
CA LEU A 103 1.51 -12.90 -1.78
C LEU A 103 0.91 -14.31 -1.62
N ARG A 104 0.20 -14.55 -0.51
CA ARG A 104 -0.53 -15.81 -0.27
C ARG A 104 -1.72 -16.04 -1.22
N SER A 105 -2.27 -14.97 -1.79
CA SER A 105 -3.45 -15.01 -2.66
C SER A 105 -3.10 -15.13 -4.15
N CYS A 106 -1.83 -15.10 -4.53
CA CYS A 106 -1.41 -15.06 -5.94
C CYS A 106 -1.98 -16.22 -6.77
N ALA A 107 -1.95 -17.45 -6.23
CA ALA A 107 -2.44 -18.62 -6.97
C ALA A 107 -3.97 -18.56 -7.21
N VAL A 108 -4.72 -18.21 -6.17
CA VAL A 108 -6.20 -18.18 -6.26
C VAL A 108 -6.72 -16.94 -7.00
N LEU A 109 -5.94 -15.86 -7.08
CA LEU A 109 -6.24 -14.63 -7.82
C LEU A 109 -5.42 -14.50 -9.12
N ALA A 110 -4.92 -15.60 -9.67
CA ALA A 110 -4.08 -15.59 -10.89
C ALA A 110 -4.80 -14.94 -12.09
N SER A 111 -6.09 -15.17 -12.29
CA SER A 111 -6.90 -14.50 -13.31
C SER A 111 -6.98 -12.99 -13.10
N THR A 112 -7.21 -12.55 -11.86
CA THR A 112 -7.23 -11.11 -11.50
C THR A 112 -5.88 -10.45 -11.78
N ILE A 113 -4.77 -11.14 -11.50
CA ILE A 113 -3.42 -10.64 -11.80
C ILE A 113 -3.20 -10.55 -13.32
N ALA A 114 -3.64 -11.56 -14.08
CA ALA A 114 -3.54 -11.54 -15.54
C ALA A 114 -4.37 -10.39 -16.14
N ASP A 115 -5.59 -10.18 -15.66
CA ASP A 115 -6.45 -9.08 -16.08
C ASP A 115 -5.82 -7.71 -15.75
N ALA A 116 -5.23 -7.55 -14.57
CA ALA A 116 -4.54 -6.31 -14.20
C ALA A 116 -3.39 -6.02 -15.17
N ARG A 117 -2.56 -7.01 -15.48
CA ARG A 117 -1.44 -6.88 -16.42
C ARG A 117 -1.89 -6.53 -17.84
N SER A 118 -2.94 -7.18 -18.35
CA SER A 118 -3.49 -6.88 -19.68
C SER A 118 -4.00 -5.45 -19.82
N HIS A 119 -4.38 -4.82 -18.68
CA HIS A 119 -4.80 -3.43 -18.61
C HIS A 119 -3.65 -2.46 -18.26
N GLY A 120 -2.40 -2.94 -18.15
CA GLY A 120 -1.24 -2.11 -17.79
C GLY A 120 -1.25 -1.64 -16.33
N VAL A 121 -2.02 -2.31 -15.45
CA VAL A 121 -2.06 -2.01 -14.01
C VAL A 121 -0.88 -2.69 -13.33
N ARG A 122 -0.08 -1.91 -12.57
CA ARG A 122 1.07 -2.42 -11.82
C ARG A 122 0.65 -3.20 -10.58
N LEU A 123 1.45 -4.20 -10.22
CA LEU A 123 1.14 -5.14 -9.15
C LEU A 123 2.00 -4.90 -7.90
N ILE A 124 1.34 -4.66 -6.78
CA ILE A 124 1.93 -4.74 -5.43
C ILE A 124 1.63 -6.12 -4.88
N LEU A 125 2.67 -6.88 -4.51
CA LEU A 125 2.49 -8.09 -3.72
C LEU A 125 2.85 -7.82 -2.27
N SER A 126 1.90 -8.05 -1.36
CA SER A 126 2.00 -7.66 0.05
C SER A 126 2.02 -8.85 1.02
N GLU A 127 2.65 -8.65 2.18
CA GLU A 127 2.59 -9.56 3.34
C GLU A 127 2.55 -8.74 4.64
N HIS A 128 1.62 -9.10 5.57
CA HIS A 128 1.38 -8.35 6.80
C HIS A 128 1.56 -9.24 8.04
N HIS A 129 2.39 -8.79 8.99
CA HIS A 129 2.72 -9.48 10.24
C HIS A 129 2.32 -8.64 11.45
N PHE A 130 1.05 -8.73 11.86
CA PHE A 130 0.49 -7.90 12.94
C PHE A 130 0.95 -8.30 14.34
N LYS A 131 1.35 -9.55 14.55
CA LYS A 131 1.62 -10.10 15.89
C LYS A 131 3.11 -10.26 16.20
N THR A 132 3.95 -10.37 15.18
CA THR A 132 5.37 -10.68 15.35
C THR A 132 6.21 -9.98 14.29
N MET A 133 7.49 -9.79 14.60
CA MET A 133 8.51 -9.38 13.64
C MET A 133 9.23 -10.64 13.10
N PRO A 134 9.11 -10.97 11.82
CA PRO A 134 9.86 -12.08 11.22
C PRO A 134 11.36 -11.84 11.25
N THR A 135 12.13 -12.91 11.07
CA THR A 135 13.58 -12.80 10.88
C THR A 135 13.90 -12.09 9.56
N THR A 136 15.05 -11.42 9.48
CA THR A 136 15.51 -10.78 8.22
C THR A 136 15.59 -11.80 7.06
N ALA A 137 15.98 -13.04 7.35
CA ALA A 137 16.01 -14.11 6.34
C ALA A 137 14.62 -14.42 5.77
N ARG A 138 13.57 -14.48 6.63
CA ARG A 138 12.20 -14.70 6.22
C ARG A 138 11.66 -13.52 5.38
N LEU A 139 11.91 -12.29 5.81
CA LEU A 139 11.51 -11.10 5.06
C LEU A 139 12.19 -11.06 3.67
N ARG A 140 13.48 -11.37 3.59
CA ARG A 140 14.18 -11.50 2.31
C ARG A 140 13.63 -12.63 1.43
N GLN A 141 13.21 -13.74 2.03
CA GLN A 141 12.52 -14.81 1.30
C GLN A 141 11.19 -14.32 0.69
N THR A 142 10.40 -13.56 1.45
CA THR A 142 9.16 -12.93 0.94
C THR A 142 9.45 -12.02 -0.24
N ILE A 143 10.48 -11.18 -0.17
CA ILE A 143 10.91 -10.30 -1.27
C ILE A 143 11.25 -11.12 -2.53
N ARG A 144 12.04 -12.20 -2.38
CA ARG A 144 12.38 -13.07 -3.53
C ARG A 144 11.16 -13.75 -4.13
N ARG A 145 10.21 -14.20 -3.30
CA ARG A 145 8.94 -14.80 -3.77
C ARG A 145 8.07 -13.79 -4.52
N ALA A 146 7.98 -12.56 -4.01
CA ALA A 146 7.25 -11.49 -4.69
C ALA A 146 7.87 -11.15 -6.05
N HIS A 147 9.21 -11.05 -6.11
CA HIS A 147 9.94 -10.83 -7.36
C HIS A 147 9.70 -11.98 -8.36
N ALA A 148 9.83 -13.24 -7.94
CA ALA A 148 9.58 -14.40 -8.78
C ALA A 148 8.13 -14.50 -9.28
N ALA A 149 7.15 -13.98 -8.50
CA ALA A 149 5.75 -13.88 -8.90
C ALA A 149 5.47 -12.68 -9.81
N GLY A 150 6.49 -11.88 -10.16
CA GLY A 150 6.40 -10.75 -11.08
C GLY A 150 5.77 -9.50 -10.47
N ALA A 151 5.95 -9.25 -9.18
CA ALA A 151 5.54 -7.99 -8.56
C ALA A 151 6.33 -6.81 -9.11
N ASP A 152 5.68 -5.67 -9.28
CA ASP A 152 6.32 -4.38 -9.54
C ASP A 152 6.83 -3.74 -8.23
N ILE A 153 6.14 -4.03 -7.12
CA ILE A 153 6.50 -3.58 -5.76
C ILE A 153 6.25 -4.74 -4.78
N CYS A 154 7.18 -4.99 -3.86
CA CYS A 154 6.93 -5.84 -2.69
C CYS A 154 6.60 -4.96 -1.47
N LYS A 155 5.41 -5.17 -0.87
CA LYS A 155 4.95 -4.43 0.31
C LYS A 155 5.05 -5.32 1.55
N LEU A 156 5.72 -4.83 2.59
CA LEU A 156 5.92 -5.53 3.86
C LEU A 156 5.47 -4.63 5.02
N ALA A 157 4.55 -5.11 5.84
CA ALA A 157 4.17 -4.46 7.08
C ALA A 157 4.38 -5.43 8.25
N ALA A 158 5.13 -5.04 9.27
CA ALA A 158 5.43 -5.92 10.40
C ALA A 158 5.42 -5.17 11.74
N LEU A 159 5.11 -5.88 12.83
CA LEU A 159 5.13 -5.33 14.17
C LEU A 159 6.57 -4.91 14.55
N ALA A 160 6.77 -3.63 14.87
CA ALA A 160 8.06 -3.04 15.24
C ALA A 160 7.96 -2.37 16.62
N ASP A 161 7.91 -3.19 17.67
CA ASP A 161 7.80 -2.73 19.06
C ASP A 161 9.15 -2.63 19.77
N THR A 162 10.25 -3.03 19.12
CA THR A 162 11.61 -2.96 19.66
C THR A 162 12.58 -2.30 18.68
N PRO A 163 13.70 -1.72 19.16
CA PRO A 163 14.77 -1.21 18.29
C PRO A 163 15.31 -2.28 17.33
N THR A 164 15.46 -3.52 17.81
CA THR A 164 15.90 -4.65 16.98
C THR A 164 14.93 -4.95 15.83
N ALA A 165 13.61 -4.84 16.08
CA ALA A 165 12.60 -5.01 15.04
C ALA A 165 12.73 -3.92 13.96
N LEU A 166 12.92 -2.65 14.36
CA LEU A 166 13.17 -1.56 13.44
C LEU A 166 14.46 -1.77 12.62
N ALA A 167 15.55 -2.17 13.28
CA ALA A 167 16.82 -2.48 12.62
C ALA A 167 16.67 -3.59 11.57
N ARG A 168 15.84 -4.62 11.82
CA ARG A 168 15.57 -5.70 10.84
C ARG A 168 14.88 -5.16 9.59
N LEU A 169 13.95 -4.21 9.71
CA LEU A 169 13.32 -3.59 8.55
C LEU A 169 14.33 -2.74 7.76
N LEU A 170 15.14 -1.93 8.43
CA LEU A 170 16.20 -1.13 7.79
C LEU A 170 17.24 -2.01 7.08
N ALA A 171 17.58 -3.18 7.63
CA ALA A 171 18.52 -4.13 7.03
C ALA A 171 18.05 -4.69 5.67
N LEU A 172 16.78 -4.52 5.29
CA LEU A 172 16.29 -4.89 3.96
C LEU A 172 16.86 -3.99 2.86
N PHE A 173 17.25 -2.77 3.20
CA PHE A 173 17.82 -1.76 2.30
C PHE A 173 19.35 -1.71 2.33
N SER A 174 20.03 -2.53 3.19
CA SER A 174 21.49 -2.58 3.25
C SER A 174 22.16 -3.07 1.95
N ARG A 175 21.40 -3.70 1.07
CA ARG A 175 21.77 -4.08 -0.29
C ARG A 175 20.60 -3.74 -1.21
N ARG A 176 20.90 -3.43 -2.48
CA ARG A 176 19.87 -3.15 -3.48
C ARG A 176 18.90 -4.34 -3.60
N PRO A 177 17.61 -4.16 -3.33
CA PRO A 177 16.63 -5.23 -3.48
C PRO A 177 16.36 -5.52 -4.97
N PRO A 178 15.89 -6.74 -5.33
CA PRO A 178 15.64 -7.13 -6.71
C PRO A 178 14.44 -6.39 -7.35
N LEU A 179 13.59 -5.76 -6.55
CA LEU A 179 12.46 -4.94 -6.97
C LEU A 179 12.23 -3.82 -5.94
N PRO A 180 11.49 -2.74 -6.30
CA PRO A 180 11.08 -1.69 -5.35
C PRO A 180 10.38 -2.26 -4.12
N LEU A 181 10.72 -1.74 -2.94
CA LEU A 181 10.13 -2.15 -1.67
C LEU A 181 9.27 -1.03 -1.08
N SER A 182 8.11 -1.41 -0.54
CA SER A 182 7.30 -0.60 0.37
C SER A 182 7.32 -1.27 1.74
N VAL A 183 8.08 -0.72 2.69
CA VAL A 183 8.29 -1.34 4.00
C VAL A 183 7.83 -0.40 5.10
N MET A 184 7.09 -0.94 6.08
CA MET A 184 6.62 -0.16 7.22
C MET A 184 6.58 -0.99 8.51
N GLY A 185 6.93 -0.35 9.62
CA GLY A 185 6.69 -0.88 10.95
C GLY A 185 5.29 -0.51 11.45
N MET A 186 4.73 -1.36 12.29
CA MET A 186 3.53 -1.11 13.09
C MET A 186 3.90 -1.07 14.57
N GLY A 187 3.00 -0.60 15.45
CA GLY A 187 3.25 -0.54 16.89
C GLY A 187 4.10 0.66 17.31
N ARG A 188 4.86 0.48 18.39
CA ARG A 188 5.61 1.56 19.07
C ARG A 188 6.54 2.36 18.14
N TYR A 189 7.26 1.67 17.25
CA TYR A 189 8.18 2.30 16.30
C TYR A 189 7.52 2.59 14.93
N GLY A 190 6.21 2.45 14.83
CA GLY A 190 5.47 2.62 13.58
C GLY A 190 5.67 3.98 12.92
N LYS A 191 5.56 5.08 13.69
CA LYS A 191 5.75 6.45 13.16
C LYS A 191 7.18 6.68 12.68
N ILE A 192 8.17 6.44 13.53
CA ILE A 192 9.56 6.68 13.18
C ILE A 192 10.04 5.74 12.06
N SER A 193 9.54 4.50 12.00
CA SER A 193 9.88 3.56 10.94
C SER A 193 9.55 4.10 9.56
N ARG A 194 8.41 4.79 9.38
CA ARG A 194 8.01 5.34 8.08
C ARG A 194 8.96 6.42 7.59
N LEU A 195 9.46 7.27 8.49
CA LEU A 195 10.45 8.29 8.13
C LEU A 195 11.79 7.66 7.74
N LEU A 196 12.32 6.78 8.60
CA LEU A 196 13.61 6.12 8.37
C LEU A 196 13.60 5.20 7.15
N LEU A 197 12.53 4.41 6.96
CA LEU A 197 12.42 3.50 5.83
C LEU A 197 12.21 4.24 4.51
N ALA A 198 11.48 5.36 4.52
CA ALA A 198 11.37 6.24 3.36
C ALA A 198 12.74 6.76 2.92
N GLN A 199 13.55 7.26 3.87
CA GLN A 199 14.93 7.70 3.60
C GLN A 199 15.84 6.53 3.15
N ALA A 200 15.57 5.32 3.62
CA ALA A 200 16.31 4.12 3.20
C ALA A 200 15.90 3.61 1.81
N GLY A 201 14.84 4.15 1.20
CA GLY A 201 14.39 3.78 -0.14
C GLY A 201 13.04 3.05 -0.22
N SER A 202 12.19 3.10 0.83
CA SER A 202 10.81 2.61 0.76
C SER A 202 10.00 3.51 -0.18
N VAL A 203 9.50 2.92 -1.28
CA VAL A 203 8.88 3.69 -2.37
C VAL A 203 7.45 4.14 -2.08
N LEU A 204 6.67 3.39 -1.27
CA LEU A 204 5.32 3.77 -0.86
C LEU A 204 5.23 3.78 0.67
N ASN A 205 4.77 4.90 1.22
CA ASN A 205 4.71 5.15 2.66
C ASN A 205 3.28 5.49 3.07
N TYR A 206 2.64 4.61 3.84
CA TYR A 206 1.19 4.64 4.10
C TYR A 206 0.85 5.46 5.35
N GLY A 207 -0.09 6.39 5.18
CA GLY A 207 -0.76 7.15 6.24
C GLY A 207 -2.28 6.99 6.21
N TYR A 208 -2.95 7.40 7.30
CA TYR A 208 -4.41 7.43 7.37
C TYR A 208 -4.96 8.79 6.93
N LEU A 209 -6.24 8.84 6.53
CA LEU A 209 -6.92 10.10 6.20
C LEU A 209 -7.83 10.61 7.34
N ASP A 210 -8.55 9.73 8.02
CA ASP A 210 -9.45 10.11 9.13
C ASP A 210 -9.05 9.48 10.46
N GLN A 211 -8.79 8.18 10.46
CA GLN A 211 -8.39 7.41 11.63
C GLN A 211 -7.33 6.38 11.26
N PRO A 212 -6.40 6.04 12.17
CA PRO A 212 -5.43 4.98 11.92
C PRO A 212 -6.12 3.62 11.76
N ASN A 213 -5.78 2.85 10.73
CA ASN A 213 -6.20 1.46 10.56
C ASN A 213 -5.11 0.45 10.98
N ALA A 214 -3.97 0.94 11.42
CA ALA A 214 -2.90 0.19 12.07
C ALA A 214 -2.18 1.09 13.07
N SER A 215 -1.68 0.50 14.18
CA SER A 215 -0.95 1.24 15.19
C SER A 215 0.33 1.87 14.62
N GLY A 216 0.67 3.08 15.10
CA GLY A 216 1.88 3.78 14.67
C GLY A 216 1.81 4.37 13.25
N GLN A 217 0.62 4.66 12.73
CA GLN A 217 0.48 5.43 11.50
C GLN A 217 0.56 6.95 11.73
N TRP A 218 1.02 7.66 10.70
CA TRP A 218 0.87 9.11 10.55
C TRP A 218 -0.44 9.43 9.83
N GLU A 219 -0.96 10.62 10.05
CA GLU A 219 -1.89 11.24 9.10
C GLU A 219 -1.16 11.47 7.77
N ALA A 220 -1.80 11.15 6.64
CA ALA A 220 -1.10 11.05 5.36
C ALA A 220 -0.53 12.39 4.87
N VAL A 221 -1.30 13.48 4.98
CA VAL A 221 -0.82 14.82 4.57
C VAL A 221 0.30 15.32 5.48
N LEU A 222 0.23 14.99 6.78
CA LEU A 222 1.33 15.30 7.70
C LEU A 222 2.59 14.48 7.37
N LEU A 223 2.43 13.21 7.02
CA LEU A 223 3.55 12.37 6.59
C LEU A 223 4.24 12.94 5.34
N GLN A 224 3.44 13.41 4.35
CA GLN A 224 3.95 14.07 3.15
C GLN A 224 4.84 15.28 3.50
N LYS A 225 4.35 16.13 4.39
CA LYS A 225 5.10 17.30 4.87
C LYS A 225 6.42 16.89 5.55
N ARG A 226 6.38 15.90 6.46
CA ARG A 226 7.58 15.43 7.16
C ARG A 226 8.61 14.79 6.24
N LEU A 227 8.18 14.05 5.24
CA LEU A 227 9.10 13.48 4.25
C LEU A 227 9.70 14.57 3.36
N ALA A 228 8.94 15.57 2.95
CA ALA A 228 9.45 16.70 2.19
C ALA A 228 10.52 17.51 2.97
N GLU A 229 10.33 17.71 4.29
CA GLU A 229 11.32 18.35 5.16
C GLU A 229 12.65 17.57 5.23
N LEU A 230 12.58 16.21 5.17
CA LEU A 230 13.76 15.33 5.25
C LEU A 230 14.45 15.14 3.89
N THR A 231 13.72 15.31 2.79
CA THR A 231 14.25 15.18 1.43
C THR A 231 14.65 16.51 0.81
N GLY A 232 14.77 17.59 1.59
CA GLY A 232 15.09 18.94 1.17
C GLY A 232 16.01 19.02 -0.06
N PRO A 233 16.13 20.17 -0.79
CA PRO A 233 16.93 20.23 -1.99
C PRO A 233 18.30 19.63 -1.69
N ALA A 234 18.72 18.64 -2.50
CA ALA A 234 20.06 18.10 -2.41
C ALA A 234 21.06 19.27 -2.48
N ALA A 235 21.86 19.42 -1.41
CA ALA A 235 22.88 20.43 -1.32
C ALA A 235 23.93 20.25 -2.43
#